data_62c0b22fe2d007d7827f4645ac065c32
#
_entry.id   62c0b22fe2d007d7827f4645ac065c32
#
_cell.length_a   1.000
_cell.length_b   1.000
_cell.length_c   1.000
_cell.angle_alpha   90.00
_cell.angle_beta   90.00
_cell.angle_gamma   90.00
#
_symmetry.space_group_name_H-M   'P 1'
#
loop_
_entity.id
_entity.type
_entity.pdbx_description
1 polymer ?
#
loop_
_entity_poly.entity_id
_entity_poly.type
_entity_poly.pdbx_seq_one_letter_code
_entity_poly.pdbx_strand_id
1 'polypeptide(L)'
;MAERVLVVDDDAPVRRMLQRSLTAEGFDVEVAADGGAALVAAERSAPDLVILDVTMPGLDGLAVCHRLRAKGLRGSILMLTARDAVADRVTGLEAGADDYLVKPFAMEELVARMRALTRRGHDGADRLAFADLTLDLRTRVAERGGRSVELTGRESALLELMLRHPRAVVPRDQAIEEIWEEAAAPNVVDRYVTRLRRKRGEPPLIHTVRGVGFMLRT
;
A
#
# COMPACT_ATOMS: atom_id res chain seq x y z
N MET A 1 15.73 -8.77 -10.56
CA MET A 1 15.29 -9.95 -9.79
C MET A 1 13.78 -10.02 -9.92
N ALA A 2 13.19 -11.24 -9.94
CA ALA A 2 11.74 -11.38 -9.94
C ALA A 2 11.16 -10.83 -8.61
N GLU A 3 10.02 -10.14 -8.69
CA GLU A 3 9.32 -9.62 -7.52
C GLU A 3 8.70 -10.79 -6.74
N ARG A 4 8.90 -10.82 -5.43
CA ARG A 4 8.39 -11.88 -4.54
C ARG A 4 6.97 -11.57 -4.12
N VAL A 5 6.06 -12.47 -4.44
CA VAL A 5 4.64 -12.34 -4.15
C VAL A 5 4.19 -13.45 -3.21
N LEU A 6 3.58 -13.10 -2.10
CA LEU A 6 2.91 -14.05 -1.20
C LEU A 6 1.40 -14.01 -1.46
N VAL A 7 0.83 -15.14 -1.89
CA VAL A 7 -0.61 -15.31 -2.10
C VAL A 7 -1.21 -16.03 -0.90
N VAL A 8 -2.20 -15.41 -0.26
CA VAL A 8 -2.89 -15.93 0.93
C VAL A 8 -4.38 -16.02 0.66
N ASP A 9 -4.90 -17.22 0.61
CA ASP A 9 -6.32 -17.51 0.36
C ASP A 9 -6.61 -18.91 0.93
N ASP A 10 -7.74 -19.18 1.56
CA ASP A 10 -8.08 -20.49 2.10
C ASP A 10 -8.57 -21.47 1.03
N ASP A 11 -9.00 -20.96 -0.13
CA ASP A 11 -9.43 -21.77 -1.28
C ASP A 11 -8.22 -22.28 -2.08
N ALA A 12 -7.99 -23.60 -2.02
CA ALA A 12 -6.89 -24.24 -2.73
C ALA A 12 -6.93 -24.13 -4.27
N PRO A 13 -8.07 -24.22 -4.95
CA PRO A 13 -8.23 -23.87 -6.36
C PRO A 13 -7.78 -22.45 -6.69
N VAL A 14 -8.21 -21.44 -5.93
CA VAL A 14 -7.83 -20.04 -6.12
C VAL A 14 -6.32 -19.86 -5.96
N ARG A 15 -5.73 -20.39 -4.88
CA ARG A 15 -4.27 -20.33 -4.68
C ARG A 15 -3.49 -20.91 -5.86
N ARG A 16 -3.90 -22.10 -6.35
CA ARG A 16 -3.22 -22.75 -7.49
C ARG A 16 -3.37 -21.95 -8.78
N MET A 17 -4.54 -21.39 -9.03
CA MET A 17 -4.79 -20.54 -10.19
C MET A 17 -3.89 -19.30 -10.14
N LEU A 18 -3.91 -18.56 -9.03
CA LEU A 18 -3.09 -17.36 -8.84
C LEU A 18 -1.60 -17.67 -8.95
N GLN A 19 -1.11 -18.74 -8.29
CA GLN A 19 0.29 -19.13 -8.36
C GLN A 19 0.73 -19.39 -9.82
N ARG A 20 -0.04 -20.17 -10.58
CA ARG A 20 0.28 -20.49 -11.98
C ARG A 20 0.29 -19.26 -12.87
N SER A 21 -0.75 -18.43 -12.77
CA SER A 21 -0.90 -17.24 -13.60
C SER A 21 0.19 -16.19 -13.29
N LEU A 22 0.45 -15.94 -12.02
CA LEU A 22 1.46 -14.94 -11.63
C LEU A 22 2.89 -15.41 -11.89
N THR A 23 3.17 -16.72 -11.75
CA THR A 23 4.47 -17.27 -12.17
C THR A 23 4.68 -17.12 -13.67
N ALA A 24 3.64 -17.31 -14.48
CA ALA A 24 3.70 -17.09 -15.93
C ALA A 24 3.94 -15.60 -16.29
N GLU A 25 3.49 -14.67 -15.45
CA GLU A 25 3.74 -13.21 -15.57
C GLU A 25 5.14 -12.80 -15.07
N GLY A 26 5.94 -13.75 -14.57
CA GLY A 26 7.34 -13.54 -14.17
C GLY A 26 7.55 -13.21 -12.68
N PHE A 27 6.53 -13.36 -11.84
CA PHE A 27 6.65 -13.20 -10.39
C PHE A 27 7.21 -14.47 -9.72
N ASP A 28 7.93 -14.28 -8.61
CA ASP A 28 8.32 -15.37 -7.69
C ASP A 28 7.23 -15.54 -6.64
N VAL A 29 6.44 -16.64 -6.75
CA VAL A 29 5.18 -16.77 -6.00
C VAL A 29 5.25 -17.84 -4.93
N GLU A 30 5.13 -17.42 -3.68
CA GLU A 30 4.89 -18.28 -2.52
C GLU A 30 3.39 -18.26 -2.15
N VAL A 31 2.86 -19.36 -1.59
CA VAL A 31 1.44 -19.46 -1.22
C VAL A 31 1.28 -19.84 0.25
N ALA A 32 0.25 -19.31 0.91
CA ALA A 32 -0.17 -19.68 2.25
C ALA A 32 -1.67 -19.99 2.27
N ALA A 33 -2.08 -20.99 3.06
CA ALA A 33 -3.45 -21.48 3.12
C ALA A 33 -4.30 -20.82 4.23
N ASP A 34 -3.68 -20.09 5.12
CA ASP A 34 -4.31 -19.43 6.26
C ASP A 34 -3.47 -18.27 6.78
N GLY A 35 -4.04 -17.49 7.69
CA GLY A 35 -3.38 -16.32 8.24
C GLY A 35 -2.14 -16.62 9.08
N GLY A 36 -2.10 -17.76 9.76
CA GLY A 36 -0.94 -18.18 10.55
C GLY A 36 0.25 -18.52 9.65
N ALA A 37 0.01 -19.32 8.60
CA ALA A 37 1.00 -19.66 7.58
C ALA A 37 1.50 -18.40 6.86
N ALA A 38 0.60 -17.45 6.58
CA ALA A 38 0.95 -16.17 5.94
C ALA A 38 1.95 -15.35 6.77
N LEU A 39 1.75 -15.25 8.08
CA LEU A 39 2.67 -14.51 8.96
C LEU A 39 4.06 -15.14 8.99
N VAL A 40 4.14 -16.48 9.04
CA VAL A 40 5.43 -17.21 9.00
C VAL A 40 6.13 -17.05 7.66
N ALA A 41 5.39 -17.21 6.56
CA ALA A 41 5.93 -17.04 5.21
C ALA A 41 6.46 -15.61 4.98
N ALA A 42 5.71 -14.60 5.39
CA ALA A 42 6.11 -13.20 5.24
C ALA A 42 7.39 -12.84 6.02
N GLU A 43 7.59 -13.41 7.22
CA GLU A 43 8.83 -13.23 7.97
C GLU A 43 10.04 -13.85 7.29
N ARG A 44 9.84 -15.03 6.67
CA ARG A 44 10.91 -15.77 6.00
C ARG A 44 11.31 -15.16 4.66
N SER A 45 10.33 -14.82 3.83
CA SER A 45 10.56 -14.41 2.44
C SER A 45 10.63 -12.90 2.24
N ALA A 46 10.15 -12.10 3.22
CA ALA A 46 10.02 -10.65 3.11
C ALA A 46 9.46 -10.23 1.73
N PRO A 47 8.19 -10.57 1.42
CA PRO A 47 7.61 -10.38 0.09
C PRO A 47 7.52 -8.91 -0.29
N ASP A 48 7.67 -8.62 -1.59
CA ASP A 48 7.50 -7.29 -2.16
C ASP A 48 6.01 -6.93 -2.30
N LEU A 49 5.16 -7.96 -2.46
CA LEU A 49 3.69 -7.84 -2.49
C LEU A 49 3.03 -9.02 -1.79
N VAL A 50 1.97 -8.76 -1.03
CA VAL A 50 1.06 -9.77 -0.47
C VAL A 50 -0.30 -9.62 -1.14
N ILE A 51 -0.83 -10.70 -1.72
CA ILE A 51 -2.22 -10.82 -2.14
C ILE A 51 -2.93 -11.57 -1.03
N LEU A 52 -3.94 -10.96 -0.42
CA LEU A 52 -4.52 -11.43 0.83
C LEU A 52 -6.04 -11.48 0.74
N ASP A 53 -6.62 -12.68 0.84
CA ASP A 53 -8.07 -12.79 0.99
C ASP A 53 -8.54 -12.19 2.32
N VAL A 54 -9.60 -11.41 2.28
CA VAL A 54 -10.23 -10.83 3.48
C VAL A 54 -10.94 -11.92 4.29
N THR A 55 -11.66 -12.82 3.59
CA THR A 55 -12.55 -13.79 4.23
C THR A 55 -11.87 -15.15 4.37
N MET A 56 -11.16 -15.34 5.47
CA MET A 56 -10.53 -16.62 5.77
C MET A 56 -10.96 -17.12 7.16
N PRO A 57 -11.09 -18.45 7.37
CA PRO A 57 -11.42 -19.01 8.68
C PRO A 57 -10.29 -18.80 9.69
N GLY A 58 -10.68 -18.53 10.93
CA GLY A 58 -9.74 -18.33 12.04
C GLY A 58 -9.16 -16.91 12.05
N LEU A 59 -7.96 -16.72 11.55
CA LEU A 59 -7.33 -15.40 11.44
C LEU A 59 -7.67 -14.78 10.09
N ASP A 60 -8.61 -13.84 10.06
CA ASP A 60 -9.06 -13.14 8.85
C ASP A 60 -7.98 -12.26 8.22
N GLY A 61 -8.19 -11.86 6.96
CA GLY A 61 -7.23 -11.06 6.22
C GLY A 61 -6.97 -9.68 6.82
N LEU A 62 -7.96 -9.06 7.46
CA LEU A 62 -7.78 -7.75 8.11
C LEU A 62 -6.82 -7.86 9.30
N ALA A 63 -7.01 -8.88 10.13
CA ALA A 63 -6.13 -9.16 11.26
C ALA A 63 -4.72 -9.55 10.81
N VAL A 64 -4.59 -10.33 9.71
CA VAL A 64 -3.29 -10.66 9.09
C VAL A 64 -2.59 -9.38 8.62
N CYS A 65 -3.28 -8.52 7.87
CA CYS A 65 -2.77 -7.24 7.37
C CYS A 65 -2.22 -6.38 8.51
N HIS A 66 -3.03 -6.19 9.56
CA HIS A 66 -2.63 -5.40 10.73
C HIS A 66 -1.37 -5.98 11.40
N ARG A 67 -1.29 -7.32 11.56
CA ARG A 67 -0.12 -7.99 12.18
C ARG A 67 1.12 -7.90 11.30
N LEU A 68 0.99 -8.05 9.97
CA LEU A 68 2.10 -7.87 9.03
C LEU A 68 2.67 -6.46 9.12
N ARG A 69 1.80 -5.44 9.19
CA ARG A 69 2.22 -4.04 9.34
C ARG A 69 2.87 -3.77 10.71
N ALA A 70 2.31 -4.32 11.79
CA ALA A 70 2.89 -4.22 13.13
C ALA A 70 4.28 -4.86 13.22
N LYS A 71 4.53 -5.93 12.46
CA LYS A 71 5.84 -6.60 12.35
C LYS A 71 6.81 -5.93 11.35
N GLY A 72 6.41 -4.81 10.72
CA GLY A 72 7.27 -4.01 9.84
C GLY A 72 7.32 -4.50 8.39
N LEU A 73 6.30 -5.23 7.89
CA LEU A 73 6.24 -5.60 6.48
C LEU A 73 6.25 -4.34 5.60
N ARG A 74 7.27 -4.23 4.74
CA ARG A 74 7.46 -3.11 3.78
C ARG A 74 6.74 -3.33 2.46
N GLY A 75 6.57 -4.60 2.06
CA GLY A 75 5.87 -4.98 0.83
C GLY A 75 4.46 -4.41 0.77
N SER A 76 3.93 -4.22 -0.44
CA SER A 76 2.53 -3.80 -0.63
C SER A 76 1.58 -4.91 -0.21
N ILE A 77 0.36 -4.55 0.20
CA ILE A 77 -0.72 -5.51 0.50
C ILE A 77 -1.92 -5.16 -0.37
N LEU A 78 -2.27 -6.07 -1.27
CA LEU A 78 -3.48 -6.04 -2.08
C LEU A 78 -4.49 -7.01 -1.46
N MET A 79 -5.63 -6.50 -1.01
CA MET A 79 -6.68 -7.34 -0.45
C MET A 79 -7.66 -7.81 -1.51
N LEU A 80 -8.01 -9.09 -1.48
CA LEU A 80 -9.12 -9.64 -2.26
C LEU A 80 -10.37 -9.68 -1.37
N THR A 81 -11.48 -9.10 -1.84
CA THR A 81 -12.71 -8.98 -1.04
C THR A 81 -13.94 -9.38 -1.81
N ALA A 82 -14.98 -9.88 -1.12
CA ALA A 82 -16.28 -10.09 -1.72
C ALA A 82 -17.03 -8.77 -1.98
N ARG A 83 -17.96 -8.75 -2.93
CA ARG A 83 -18.68 -7.58 -3.41
C ARG A 83 -19.47 -6.83 -2.32
N ASP A 84 -19.90 -7.54 -1.28
CA ASP A 84 -20.78 -7.01 -0.22
C ASP A 84 -20.01 -6.31 0.91
N ALA A 85 -18.68 -6.35 0.88
CA ALA A 85 -17.80 -5.82 1.92
C ALA A 85 -17.38 -4.36 1.69
N VAL A 86 -18.28 -3.49 1.19
CA VAL A 86 -17.99 -2.04 1.04
C VAL A 86 -17.66 -1.39 2.39
N ALA A 87 -18.28 -1.87 3.47
CA ALA A 87 -17.96 -1.46 4.84
C ALA A 87 -16.53 -1.92 5.25
N ASP A 88 -16.08 -3.08 4.77
CA ASP A 88 -14.74 -3.61 5.07
C ASP A 88 -13.62 -2.85 4.35
N ARG A 89 -13.91 -2.16 3.22
CA ARG A 89 -12.94 -1.31 2.52
C ARG A 89 -12.44 -0.16 3.40
N VAL A 90 -13.34 0.45 4.17
CA VAL A 90 -12.98 1.54 5.10
C VAL A 90 -12.16 0.97 6.27
N THR A 91 -12.57 -0.16 6.82
CA THR A 91 -11.89 -0.84 7.93
C THR A 91 -10.53 -1.40 7.49
N GLY A 92 -10.42 -1.90 6.27
CA GLY A 92 -9.19 -2.50 5.76
C GLY A 92 -8.12 -1.47 5.37
N LEU A 93 -8.50 -0.28 4.86
CA LEU A 93 -7.57 0.85 4.70
C LEU A 93 -7.04 1.29 6.08
N GLU A 94 -7.84 1.16 7.14
CA GLU A 94 -7.39 1.35 8.53
C GLU A 94 -6.43 0.25 8.97
N ALA A 95 -6.57 -0.98 8.48
CA ALA A 95 -5.66 -2.09 8.76
C ALA A 95 -4.29 -1.95 8.08
N GLY A 96 -4.12 -1.04 7.11
CA GLY A 96 -2.83 -0.77 6.44
C GLY A 96 -2.66 -1.46 5.08
N ALA A 97 -3.74 -1.90 4.43
CA ALA A 97 -3.72 -2.35 3.04
C ALA A 97 -3.39 -1.20 2.08
N ASP A 98 -2.76 -1.53 0.96
CA ASP A 98 -2.37 -0.57 -0.07
C ASP A 98 -3.42 -0.47 -1.19
N ASP A 99 -4.13 -1.57 -1.47
CA ASP A 99 -5.19 -1.62 -2.48
C ASP A 99 -6.17 -2.76 -2.22
N TYR A 100 -7.33 -2.73 -2.92
CA TYR A 100 -8.40 -3.73 -2.86
C TYR A 100 -8.82 -4.14 -4.25
N LEU A 101 -9.15 -5.43 -4.41
CA LEU A 101 -9.74 -5.98 -5.62
C LEU A 101 -10.94 -6.84 -5.25
N VAL A 102 -12.07 -6.54 -5.88
CA VAL A 102 -13.34 -7.23 -5.59
C VAL A 102 -13.42 -8.54 -6.37
N LYS A 103 -13.74 -9.64 -5.68
CA LYS A 103 -14.07 -10.92 -6.31
C LYS A 103 -15.52 -10.89 -6.87
N PRO A 104 -15.77 -11.42 -8.11
CA PRO A 104 -14.79 -11.97 -9.05
C PRO A 104 -14.04 -10.88 -9.80
N PHE A 105 -12.78 -11.11 -10.14
CA PHE A 105 -11.92 -10.18 -10.85
C PHE A 105 -11.32 -10.80 -12.11
N ALA A 106 -10.93 -9.96 -13.07
CA ALA A 106 -10.15 -10.37 -14.21
C ALA A 106 -8.66 -10.48 -13.82
N MET A 107 -7.94 -11.47 -14.39
CA MET A 107 -6.51 -11.66 -14.10
C MET A 107 -5.69 -10.45 -14.56
N GLU A 108 -6.07 -9.85 -15.68
CA GLU A 108 -5.44 -8.64 -16.24
C GLU A 108 -5.55 -7.46 -15.26
N GLU A 109 -6.69 -7.30 -14.58
CA GLU A 109 -6.89 -6.26 -13.57
C GLU A 109 -5.99 -6.50 -12.36
N LEU A 110 -5.94 -7.74 -11.86
CA LEU A 110 -5.06 -8.12 -10.75
C LEU A 110 -3.60 -7.79 -11.08
N VAL A 111 -3.11 -8.23 -12.25
CA VAL A 111 -1.73 -8.00 -12.69
C VAL A 111 -1.44 -6.50 -12.87
N ALA A 112 -2.37 -5.74 -13.44
CA ALA A 112 -2.23 -4.29 -13.58
C ALA A 112 -2.07 -3.58 -12.23
N ARG A 113 -2.91 -3.95 -11.23
CA ARG A 113 -2.82 -3.42 -9.86
C ARG A 113 -1.52 -3.83 -9.16
N MET A 114 -1.12 -5.09 -9.30
CA MET A 114 0.16 -5.58 -8.76
C MET A 114 1.33 -4.77 -9.31
N ARG A 115 1.41 -4.61 -10.64
CA ARG A 115 2.45 -3.80 -11.29
C ARG A 115 2.43 -2.35 -10.87
N ALA A 116 1.25 -1.75 -10.62
CA ALA A 116 1.14 -0.41 -10.08
C ALA A 116 1.67 -0.31 -8.65
N LEU A 117 1.45 -1.33 -7.83
CA LEU A 117 1.94 -1.40 -6.46
C LEU A 117 3.45 -1.66 -6.36
N THR A 118 4.05 -2.39 -7.31
CA THR A 118 5.47 -2.75 -7.32
C THR A 118 6.34 -1.79 -8.15
N ARG A 119 5.78 -1.13 -9.20
CA ARG A 119 6.51 -0.26 -10.15
C ARG A 119 7.18 0.96 -9.54
N ARG A 120 6.85 1.37 -8.32
CA ARG A 120 7.31 2.60 -7.67
C ARG A 120 8.82 2.66 -7.33
N GLY A 121 9.65 1.81 -7.94
CA GLY A 121 11.09 1.72 -7.69
C GLY A 121 12.01 1.79 -8.92
N HIS A 122 11.53 2.09 -10.14
CA HIS A 122 12.33 1.88 -11.36
C HIS A 122 12.72 3.13 -12.17
N ASP A 123 12.23 4.33 -11.84
CA ASP A 123 12.66 5.55 -12.55
C ASP A 123 13.70 6.33 -11.74
N GLY A 124 14.90 6.34 -12.24
CA GLY A 124 16.20 6.98 -11.91
C GLY A 124 16.36 8.13 -10.92
N ALA A 125 15.35 8.53 -10.16
CA ALA A 125 15.46 9.44 -9.04
C ALA A 125 14.86 8.79 -7.79
N ASP A 126 15.57 7.80 -7.25
CA ASP A 126 15.11 7.03 -6.08
C ASP A 126 14.90 7.88 -4.81
N ARG A 127 15.29 9.13 -4.80
CA ARG A 127 15.22 10.01 -3.62
C ARG A 127 14.64 11.37 -3.97
N LEU A 128 13.50 11.69 -3.35
CA LEU A 128 12.88 13.00 -3.43
C LEU A 128 13.18 13.78 -2.15
N ALA A 129 13.35 15.11 -2.27
CA ALA A 129 13.67 15.96 -1.14
C ALA A 129 12.91 17.29 -1.19
N PHE A 130 12.53 17.79 -0.02
CA PHE A 130 12.01 19.14 0.20
C PHE A 130 12.37 19.62 1.60
N ALA A 131 13.08 20.73 1.69
CA ALA A 131 13.67 21.24 2.93
C ALA A 131 14.53 20.16 3.63
N ASP A 132 14.24 19.82 4.87
CA ASP A 132 14.91 18.79 5.65
C ASP A 132 14.28 17.38 5.51
N LEU A 133 13.26 17.25 4.66
CA LEU A 133 12.55 15.99 4.39
C LEU A 133 13.10 15.32 3.14
N THR A 134 13.45 14.04 3.25
CA THR A 134 13.77 13.17 2.10
C THR A 134 12.87 11.94 2.11
N LEU A 135 12.55 11.43 0.94
CA LEU A 135 11.85 10.16 0.74
C LEU A 135 12.65 9.30 -0.22
N ASP A 136 13.07 8.14 0.24
CA ASP A 136 13.62 7.10 -0.61
C ASP A 136 12.45 6.25 -1.16
N LEU A 137 12.23 6.30 -2.47
CA LEU A 137 11.10 5.67 -3.14
C LEU A 137 11.22 4.14 -3.17
N ARG A 138 12.45 3.63 -3.19
CA ARG A 138 12.73 2.20 -3.23
C ARG A 138 12.48 1.54 -1.89
N THR A 139 12.96 2.16 -0.82
CA THR A 139 12.81 1.63 0.54
C THR A 139 11.54 2.13 1.24
N ARG A 140 10.86 3.13 0.67
CA ARG A 140 9.74 3.86 1.29
C ARG A 140 10.09 4.44 2.65
N VAL A 141 11.37 4.70 2.87
CA VAL A 141 11.86 5.35 4.08
C VAL A 141 11.91 6.84 3.84
N ALA A 142 11.33 7.54 4.75
CA ALA A 142 11.43 8.96 4.75
C ALA A 142 12.21 9.42 5.96
N GLU A 143 13.13 10.36 5.74
CA GLU A 143 14.02 10.91 6.75
C GLU A 143 13.74 12.40 6.95
N ARG A 144 13.76 12.84 8.21
CA ARG A 144 13.65 14.24 8.57
C ARG A 144 14.29 14.50 9.93
N GLY A 145 15.15 15.54 10.03
CA GLY A 145 15.79 15.93 11.28
C GLY A 145 16.54 14.78 11.97
N GLY A 146 17.18 13.89 11.19
CA GLY A 146 17.90 12.71 11.69
C GLY A 146 17.00 11.55 12.13
N ARG A 147 15.69 11.62 11.92
CA ARG A 147 14.75 10.54 12.21
C ARG A 147 14.30 9.87 10.91
N SER A 148 14.45 8.55 10.84
CA SER A 148 13.95 7.72 9.75
C SER A 148 12.62 7.07 10.12
N VAL A 149 11.67 7.06 9.20
CA VAL A 149 10.35 6.45 9.39
C VAL A 149 9.95 5.68 8.14
N GLU A 150 9.54 4.45 8.32
CA GLU A 150 8.99 3.62 7.24
C GLU A 150 7.54 4.02 6.94
N LEU A 151 7.24 4.09 5.64
CA LEU A 151 5.91 4.40 5.13
C LEU A 151 5.27 3.18 4.49
N THR A 152 3.94 3.05 4.65
CA THR A 152 3.17 2.12 3.82
C THR A 152 3.16 2.59 2.36
N GLY A 153 2.77 1.74 1.42
CA GLY A 153 2.74 2.09 0.01
C GLY A 153 1.91 3.35 -0.28
N ARG A 154 0.71 3.47 0.32
CA ARG A 154 -0.16 4.65 0.15
C ARG A 154 0.39 5.91 0.83
N GLU A 155 1.01 5.79 2.00
CA GLU A 155 1.68 6.92 2.65
C GLU A 155 2.84 7.43 1.80
N SER A 156 3.64 6.51 1.24
CA SER A 156 4.75 6.83 0.35
C SER A 156 4.25 7.52 -0.93
N ALA A 157 3.19 6.96 -1.57
CA ALA A 157 2.61 7.54 -2.77
C ALA A 157 2.09 8.96 -2.55
N LEU A 158 1.38 9.20 -1.46
CA LEU A 158 0.87 10.54 -1.15
C LEU A 158 2.01 11.53 -0.87
N LEU A 159 3.04 11.08 -0.16
CA LEU A 159 4.21 11.92 0.09
C LEU A 159 5.01 12.18 -1.18
N GLU A 160 5.17 11.17 -2.05
CA GLU A 160 5.79 11.31 -3.37
C GLU A 160 5.06 12.32 -4.24
N LEU A 161 3.72 12.23 -4.34
CA LEU A 161 2.91 13.17 -5.11
C LEU A 161 3.15 14.62 -4.64
N MET A 162 3.17 14.84 -3.32
CA MET A 162 3.46 16.17 -2.77
C MET A 162 4.92 16.61 -2.99
N LEU A 163 5.89 15.68 -2.93
CA LEU A 163 7.31 15.99 -3.16
C LEU A 163 7.65 16.26 -4.62
N ARG A 164 6.88 15.71 -5.56
CA ARG A 164 6.99 16.04 -6.99
C ARG A 164 6.40 17.42 -7.34
N HIS A 165 5.52 17.94 -6.48
CA HIS A 165 4.88 19.24 -6.63
C HIS A 165 5.12 20.14 -5.39
N PRO A 166 6.40 20.44 -5.04
CA PRO A 166 6.72 21.22 -3.84
C PRO A 166 6.16 22.63 -3.97
N ARG A 167 5.56 23.15 -2.89
CA ARG A 167 4.90 24.46 -2.80
C ARG A 167 3.66 24.64 -3.70
N ALA A 168 3.28 23.61 -4.46
CA ALA A 168 1.99 23.58 -5.15
C ALA A 168 0.92 22.90 -4.28
N VAL A 169 -0.33 23.27 -4.49
CA VAL A 169 -1.45 22.60 -3.84
C VAL A 169 -1.75 21.32 -4.59
N VAL A 170 -1.75 20.20 -3.90
CA VAL A 170 -2.26 18.92 -4.40
C VAL A 170 -3.74 18.83 -4.01
N PRO A 171 -4.68 18.94 -4.97
CA PRO A 171 -6.10 18.79 -4.72
C PRO A 171 -6.43 17.39 -4.19
N ARG A 172 -7.49 17.30 -3.36
CA ARG A 172 -7.92 15.99 -2.84
C ARG A 172 -8.35 15.04 -3.95
N ASP A 173 -9.09 15.57 -4.92
CA ASP A 173 -9.60 14.78 -6.05
C ASP A 173 -8.45 14.21 -6.89
N GLN A 174 -7.43 15.01 -7.18
CA GLN A 174 -6.21 14.54 -7.86
C GLN A 174 -5.50 13.44 -7.05
N ALA A 175 -5.35 13.62 -5.74
CA ALA A 175 -4.73 12.61 -4.90
C ALA A 175 -5.56 11.31 -4.86
N ILE A 176 -6.89 11.41 -4.86
CA ILE A 176 -7.79 10.25 -4.92
C ILE A 176 -7.61 9.55 -6.27
N GLU A 177 -7.70 10.26 -7.37
CA GLU A 177 -7.57 9.71 -8.72
C GLU A 177 -6.22 9.00 -8.94
N GLU A 178 -5.10 9.64 -8.56
CA GLU A 178 -3.77 9.09 -8.79
C GLU A 178 -3.38 7.94 -7.84
N ILE A 179 -3.97 7.88 -6.64
CA ILE A 179 -3.51 6.97 -5.59
C ILE A 179 -4.57 5.94 -5.19
N TRP A 180 -5.87 6.28 -5.16
CA TRP A 180 -6.92 5.42 -4.64
C TRP A 180 -7.97 4.98 -5.65
N GLU A 181 -8.00 5.56 -6.85
CA GLU A 181 -9.06 5.41 -7.85
C GLU A 181 -10.44 5.92 -7.33
N GLU A 182 -11.45 6.02 -8.20
CA GLU A 182 -12.74 6.66 -7.92
C GLU A 182 -13.55 6.08 -6.74
N ALA A 183 -13.21 4.88 -6.25
CA ALA A 183 -13.97 4.19 -5.20
C ALA A 183 -13.58 4.57 -3.76
N ALA A 184 -12.71 5.55 -3.55
CA ALA A 184 -12.25 5.91 -2.21
C ALA A 184 -13.23 6.82 -1.46
N ALA A 185 -13.31 6.66 -0.13
CA ALA A 185 -14.10 7.55 0.71
C ALA A 185 -13.55 8.99 0.65
N PRO A 186 -14.42 10.04 0.62
CA PRO A 186 -13.99 11.44 0.45
C PRO A 186 -12.94 11.94 1.46
N ASN A 187 -12.87 11.33 2.65
CA ASN A 187 -11.94 11.71 3.72
C ASN A 187 -10.66 10.87 3.77
N VAL A 188 -10.44 9.99 2.79
CA VAL A 188 -9.28 9.08 2.79
C VAL A 188 -7.97 9.86 2.83
N VAL A 189 -7.81 10.88 2.00
CA VAL A 189 -6.59 11.70 1.91
C VAL A 189 -6.29 12.39 3.23
N ASP A 190 -7.30 12.97 3.88
CA ASP A 190 -7.16 13.67 5.18
C ASP A 190 -6.63 12.74 6.27
N ARG A 191 -7.08 11.47 6.28
CA ARG A 191 -6.59 10.45 7.21
C ARG A 191 -5.11 10.10 6.97
N TYR A 192 -4.71 9.93 5.71
CA TYR A 192 -3.32 9.66 5.38
C TYR A 192 -2.41 10.87 5.65
N VAL A 193 -2.86 12.08 5.39
CA VAL A 193 -2.15 13.30 5.79
C VAL A 193 -1.97 13.36 7.31
N THR A 194 -3.00 13.03 8.07
CA THR A 194 -2.92 12.98 9.55
C THR A 194 -1.87 11.95 10.01
N ARG A 195 -1.83 10.77 9.40
CA ARG A 195 -0.81 9.74 9.69
C ARG A 195 0.61 10.23 9.34
N LEU A 196 0.78 10.83 8.16
CA LEU A 196 2.05 11.40 7.74
C LEU A 196 2.54 12.51 8.70
N ARG A 197 1.68 13.40 9.14
CA ARG A 197 2.01 14.44 10.13
C ARG A 197 2.50 13.84 11.45
N ARG A 198 1.79 12.83 11.96
CA ARG A 198 2.20 12.12 13.20
C ARG A 198 3.56 11.44 13.09
N LYS A 199 3.88 10.90 11.92
CA LYS A 199 5.16 10.23 11.67
C LYS A 199 6.32 11.22 11.46
N ARG A 200 6.07 12.49 11.13
CA ARG A 200 7.05 13.45 10.61
C ARG A 200 7.52 14.52 11.58
N GLY A 201 6.90 14.66 12.75
CA GLY A 201 7.31 15.60 13.78
C GLY A 201 7.05 17.08 13.46
N GLU A 202 7.55 17.94 14.32
CA GLU A 202 7.43 19.40 14.29
C GLU A 202 8.68 20.07 13.68
N PRO A 203 8.56 21.24 13.01
CA PRO A 203 7.30 21.87 12.58
C PRO A 203 6.65 21.14 11.40
N PRO A 204 5.32 21.24 11.22
CA PRO A 204 4.62 20.52 10.15
C PRO A 204 4.99 21.08 8.77
N LEU A 205 5.45 20.23 7.84
CA LEU A 205 5.69 20.60 6.44
C LEU A 205 4.45 20.45 5.55
N ILE A 206 3.52 19.56 5.93
CA ILE A 206 2.28 19.35 5.17
C ILE A 206 1.21 20.29 5.73
N HIS A 207 0.80 21.26 4.93
CA HIS A 207 -0.22 22.25 5.28
C HIS A 207 -1.54 21.97 4.59
N THR A 208 -2.65 22.22 5.28
CA THR A 208 -4.00 22.11 4.70
C THR A 208 -4.37 23.42 4.03
N VAL A 209 -4.76 23.33 2.76
CA VAL A 209 -5.41 24.41 2.03
C VAL A 209 -6.93 24.13 2.10
N ARG A 210 -7.65 24.92 2.91
CA ARG A 210 -9.06 24.70 3.18
C ARG A 210 -9.88 24.65 1.90
N GLY A 211 -10.78 23.67 1.80
CA GLY A 211 -11.65 23.46 0.64
C GLY A 211 -10.97 22.92 -0.62
N VAL A 212 -9.62 22.84 -0.68
CA VAL A 212 -8.89 22.44 -1.87
C VAL A 212 -8.07 21.15 -1.65
N GLY A 213 -7.07 21.19 -0.79
CA GLY A 213 -6.14 20.07 -0.68
C GLY A 213 -5.03 20.28 0.33
N PHE A 214 -3.83 19.82 -0.02
CA PHE A 214 -2.65 19.88 0.82
C PHE A 214 -1.44 20.39 0.05
N MET A 215 -0.47 20.96 0.75
CA MET A 215 0.72 21.54 0.15
C MET A 215 1.92 21.32 1.08
N LEU A 216 3.09 21.00 0.49
CA LEU A 216 4.37 21.08 1.20
C LEU A 216 4.87 22.53 1.21
N ARG A 217 5.11 23.04 2.40
CA ARG A 217 5.80 24.32 2.60
C ARG A 217 6.59 24.32 3.93
N THR A 218 7.59 25.16 4.00
CA THR A 218 8.36 25.51 5.22
C THR A 218 7.68 26.65 5.97
#